data_053ef288987106cdab1c59a68d6be27b
#
_entry.id   053ef288987106cdab1c59a68d6be27b
#
_cell.length_a   1.000
_cell.length_b   1.000
_cell.length_c   1.000
_cell.angle_alpha   90.00
_cell.angle_beta   90.00
_cell.angle_gamma   90.00
#
_symmetry.space_group_name_H-M   'P 1'
#
loop_
_entity.id
_entity.type
_entity.pdbx_description
1 polymer ?
#
loop_
_entity_poly.entity_id
_entity_poly.type
_entity_poly.pdbx_seq_one_letter_code
_entity_poly.pdbx_strand_id
1 'polypeptide(L)'
;MMADPRSSDPTAARDNGGDSDACPVRAVVFDFDGLIIASESNAVRTWQDLYARFGLTLSLEKWSTLIGTWDAPWAPAAELRESVGNGHDWDAIEAERRALEIAMSQTLPALPGVIERLDDAARLGLGVGVASSSGREWVAGHLTRLGLLDRFAAIVTRDDVTRTKPDPELYTRALAELGVAPEHAVAIEDSLHGVVAAKAAGMRCIAVPNPLLAHADYSSADVRVDS
;
A
#
# COMPACT_ATOMS: atom_id res chain seq x y z
N MET A 1 20.97 -81.56 6.15
CA MET A 1 19.60 -81.53 6.74
C MET A 1 19.35 -80.08 7.16
N MET A 2 18.40 -79.40 6.47
CA MET A 2 17.61 -78.21 6.81
C MET A 2 18.34 -76.96 7.07
N ALA A 3 18.34 -76.06 6.17
CA ALA A 3 17.30 -75.11 5.76
C ALA A 3 17.18 -73.98 6.81
N ASP A 4 17.77 -72.88 6.44
CA ASP A 4 17.43 -71.54 6.92
C ASP A 4 16.59 -70.82 5.89
N PRO A 5 15.62 -70.12 6.30
CA PRO A 5 15.10 -69.07 5.46
C PRO A 5 15.04 -67.68 6.15
N ARG A 6 15.50 -66.70 5.41
CA ARG A 6 14.91 -65.37 5.28
C ARG A 6 15.21 -64.28 6.26
N SER A 7 16.02 -63.46 5.84
CA SER A 7 15.98 -62.04 6.14
C SER A 7 15.16 -61.33 5.07
N SER A 8 14.04 -60.82 5.40
CA SER A 8 13.29 -59.83 4.64
C SER A 8 13.36 -58.51 5.38
N ASP A 9 14.16 -57.60 4.84
CA ASP A 9 14.18 -56.21 5.23
C ASP A 9 13.23 -55.43 4.27
N PRO A 10 12.18 -54.81 4.76
CA PRO A 10 11.48 -53.80 4.02
C PRO A 10 11.87 -52.43 4.57
N THR A 11 12.88 -51.83 3.95
CA THR A 11 13.10 -50.38 4.05
C THR A 11 11.88 -49.67 3.48
N ALA A 12 10.89 -49.44 4.35
CA ALA A 12 9.80 -48.52 4.08
C ALA A 12 10.42 -47.13 3.95
N ALA A 13 10.55 -46.67 2.73
CA ALA A 13 10.76 -45.25 2.44
C ALA A 13 9.66 -44.46 3.15
N ARG A 14 10.04 -43.73 4.17
CA ARG A 14 9.17 -42.73 4.76
C ARG A 14 9.09 -41.61 3.75
N ASP A 15 7.97 -41.60 3.06
CA ASP A 15 7.51 -40.44 2.29
C ASP A 15 7.40 -39.28 3.28
N ASN A 16 8.39 -38.40 3.29
CA ASN A 16 8.31 -37.12 3.93
C ASN A 16 7.35 -36.28 3.06
N GLY A 17 6.06 -36.50 3.24
CA GLY A 17 5.01 -35.61 2.82
C GLY A 17 5.27 -34.25 3.48
N GLY A 18 6.11 -33.45 2.86
CA GLY A 18 6.30 -32.05 3.21
C GLY A 18 4.96 -31.36 3.02
N ASP A 19 4.40 -30.98 4.13
CA ASP A 19 3.24 -30.14 4.28
C ASP A 19 3.44 -28.85 3.44
N SER A 20 2.89 -28.84 2.23
CA SER A 20 2.80 -27.65 1.40
C SER A 20 1.34 -27.30 1.11
N ASP A 21 0.56 -27.16 2.18
CA ASP A 21 -0.76 -26.52 2.12
C ASP A 21 -0.65 -24.99 1.95
N ALA A 22 0.51 -24.49 1.60
CA ALA A 22 0.69 -23.07 1.27
C ALA A 22 0.02 -22.79 -0.07
N CYS A 23 -1.13 -22.14 0.00
CA CYS A 23 -1.85 -21.66 -1.18
C CYS A 23 -0.90 -20.79 -2.03
N PRO A 24 -0.59 -21.15 -3.30
CA PRO A 24 0.42 -20.47 -4.08
C PRO A 24 0.02 -19.04 -4.37
N VAL A 25 0.96 -18.10 -4.17
CA VAL A 25 0.78 -16.70 -4.57
C VAL A 25 0.72 -16.62 -6.09
N ARG A 26 -0.25 -15.88 -6.61
CA ARG A 26 -0.48 -15.61 -8.03
C ARG A 26 -0.48 -14.13 -8.37
N ALA A 27 -0.67 -13.27 -7.36
CA ALA A 27 -0.66 -11.83 -7.56
C ALA A 27 -0.06 -11.09 -6.37
N VAL A 28 0.50 -9.91 -6.66
CA VAL A 28 0.92 -8.91 -5.68
C VAL A 28 0.21 -7.61 -5.99
N VAL A 29 -0.43 -7.01 -4.99
CA VAL A 29 -1.08 -5.70 -5.12
C VAL A 29 -0.38 -4.71 -4.20
N PHE A 30 0.18 -3.67 -4.79
CA PHE A 30 0.90 -2.62 -4.08
C PHE A 30 -0.07 -1.50 -3.70
N ASP A 31 0.10 -0.93 -2.51
CA ASP A 31 -0.27 0.45 -2.29
C ASP A 31 0.64 1.39 -3.10
N PHE A 32 0.34 2.70 -3.12
CA PHE A 32 1.08 3.65 -3.93
C PHE A 32 1.82 4.70 -3.09
N ASP A 33 1.08 5.52 -2.33
CA ASP A 33 1.62 6.65 -1.59
C ASP A 33 2.30 6.20 -0.29
N GLY A 34 3.58 6.54 -0.12
CA GLY A 34 4.38 6.03 1.01
C GLY A 34 5.01 4.66 0.78
N LEU A 35 4.58 3.93 -0.28
CA LEU A 35 5.11 2.61 -0.62
C LEU A 35 5.87 2.60 -1.95
N ILE A 36 5.29 3.08 -3.05
CA ILE A 36 5.98 3.18 -4.35
C ILE A 36 6.78 4.47 -4.41
N ILE A 37 6.24 5.59 -3.93
CA ILE A 37 6.94 6.88 -3.79
C ILE A 37 6.72 7.45 -2.40
N ALA A 38 7.70 8.22 -1.88
CA ALA A 38 7.64 8.84 -0.56
C ALA A 38 6.80 10.15 -0.55
N SER A 39 5.60 10.13 -1.12
CA SER A 39 4.74 11.31 -1.29
C SER A 39 4.20 11.88 0.02
N GLU A 40 3.95 11.04 1.03
CA GLU A 40 3.43 11.44 2.33
C GLU A 40 4.29 12.51 3.02
N SER A 41 5.62 12.42 2.90
CA SER A 41 6.52 13.41 3.48
C SER A 41 6.34 14.80 2.87
N ASN A 42 6.07 14.88 1.56
CA ASN A 42 5.81 16.14 0.87
C ASN A 42 4.44 16.71 1.26
N ALA A 43 3.43 15.86 1.37
CA ALA A 43 2.10 16.26 1.82
C ALA A 43 2.17 16.87 3.24
N VAL A 44 2.76 16.17 4.20
CA VAL A 44 2.95 16.66 5.57
C VAL A 44 3.68 18.00 5.57
N ARG A 45 4.80 18.11 4.85
CA ARG A 45 5.62 19.32 4.81
C ARG A 45 4.83 20.52 4.30
N THR A 46 4.13 20.38 3.19
CA THR A 46 3.36 21.50 2.62
C THR A 46 2.23 21.96 3.54
N TRP A 47 1.62 21.05 4.28
CA TRP A 47 0.64 21.39 5.31
C TRP A 47 1.28 22.04 6.53
N GLN A 48 2.44 21.57 6.99
CA GLN A 48 3.17 22.21 8.08
C GLN A 48 3.56 23.65 7.74
N ASP A 49 4.07 23.87 6.52
CA ASP A 49 4.43 25.20 6.03
C ASP A 49 3.19 26.10 5.94
N LEU A 50 2.05 25.58 5.50
CA LEU A 50 0.81 26.34 5.45
C LEU A 50 0.29 26.71 6.85
N TYR A 51 0.29 25.78 7.82
CA TYR A 51 -0.09 26.07 9.20
C TYR A 51 0.84 27.14 9.82
N ALA A 52 2.15 27.02 9.58
CA ALA A 52 3.14 27.97 10.09
C ALA A 52 2.94 29.39 9.54
N ARG A 53 2.46 29.57 8.29
CA ARG A 53 2.09 30.90 7.73
C ARG A 53 1.06 31.63 8.59
N PHE A 54 0.20 30.90 9.29
CA PHE A 54 -0.83 31.44 10.19
C PHE A 54 -0.45 31.36 11.67
N GLY A 55 0.81 31.04 12.00
CA GLY A 55 1.28 30.91 13.38
C GLY A 55 0.75 29.70 14.12
N LEU A 56 0.27 28.68 13.39
CA LEU A 56 -0.29 27.44 13.92
C LEU A 56 0.68 26.27 13.70
N THR A 57 0.45 25.18 14.43
CA THR A 57 1.22 23.93 14.29
C THR A 57 0.30 22.80 13.86
N LEU A 58 0.66 22.10 12.79
CA LEU A 58 -0.04 20.89 12.35
C LEU A 58 0.19 19.77 13.35
N SER A 59 -0.87 19.15 13.84
CA SER A 59 -0.77 17.95 14.69
C SER A 59 -0.40 16.72 13.84
N LEU A 60 0.79 16.16 14.08
CA LEU A 60 1.20 14.91 13.43
C LEU A 60 0.40 13.70 13.93
N GLU A 61 -0.13 13.74 15.15
CA GLU A 61 -1.04 12.72 15.67
C GLU A 61 -2.34 12.69 14.86
N LYS A 62 -2.95 13.86 14.61
CA LYS A 62 -4.13 13.94 13.74
C LYS A 62 -3.77 13.56 12.31
N TRP A 63 -2.62 14.01 11.80
CA TRP A 63 -2.15 13.66 10.46
C TRP A 63 -2.05 12.16 10.26
N SER A 64 -1.54 11.42 11.26
CA SER A 64 -1.41 9.97 11.16
C SER A 64 -2.73 9.25 10.87
N THR A 65 -3.87 9.85 11.20
CA THR A 65 -5.20 9.30 10.89
C THR A 65 -5.62 9.46 9.42
N LEU A 66 -4.89 10.28 8.63
CA LEU A 66 -5.15 10.47 7.21
C LEU A 66 -4.38 9.48 6.32
N ILE A 67 -3.24 8.96 6.83
CA ILE A 67 -2.34 8.16 6.01
C ILE A 67 -3.06 6.89 5.52
N GLY A 68 -3.09 6.73 4.20
CA GLY A 68 -3.71 5.58 3.53
C GLY A 68 -5.21 5.71 3.26
N THR A 69 -5.88 6.80 3.68
CA THR A 69 -7.31 6.99 3.40
C THR A 69 -7.62 8.39 2.85
N TRP A 70 -8.71 8.49 2.09
CA TRP A 70 -9.30 9.75 1.68
C TRP A 70 -10.55 10.11 2.49
N ASP A 71 -11.14 9.11 3.16
CA ASP A 71 -12.44 9.22 3.85
C ASP A 71 -12.29 9.47 5.36
N ALA A 72 -11.20 10.12 5.77
CA ALA A 72 -10.97 10.43 7.18
C ALA A 72 -11.94 11.51 7.70
N PRO A 73 -12.36 11.43 8.97
CA PRO A 73 -13.29 12.39 9.55
C PRO A 73 -12.64 13.77 9.84
N TRP A 74 -11.32 13.84 9.88
CA TRP A 74 -10.56 15.08 10.07
C TRP A 74 -9.96 15.55 8.76
N ALA A 75 -9.99 16.88 8.54
CA ALA A 75 -9.40 17.51 7.37
C ALA A 75 -8.58 18.74 7.80
N PRO A 76 -7.26 18.80 7.48
CA PRO A 76 -6.40 19.91 7.87
C PRO A 76 -6.87 21.27 7.31
N ALA A 77 -7.45 21.29 6.11
CA ALA A 77 -8.04 22.49 5.53
C ALA A 77 -9.19 23.05 6.36
N ALA A 78 -10.08 22.18 6.82
CA ALA A 78 -11.25 22.58 7.62
C ALA A 78 -10.80 23.14 8.97
N GLU A 79 -9.90 22.45 9.68
CA GLU A 79 -9.35 22.92 10.97
C GLU A 79 -8.63 24.25 10.82
N LEU A 80 -7.82 24.43 9.76
CA LEU A 80 -7.11 25.67 9.53
C LEU A 80 -8.07 26.83 9.26
N ARG A 81 -9.10 26.62 8.42
CA ARG A 81 -10.14 27.63 8.12
C ARG A 81 -10.92 28.03 9.39
N GLU A 82 -11.27 27.06 10.23
CA GLU A 82 -11.95 27.31 11.50
C GLU A 82 -11.09 28.15 12.45
N SER A 83 -9.79 27.84 12.54
CA SER A 83 -8.86 28.51 13.45
C SER A 83 -8.51 29.94 13.02
N VAL A 84 -8.42 30.20 11.72
CA VAL A 84 -7.97 31.49 11.15
C VAL A 84 -9.15 32.38 10.76
N GLY A 85 -10.29 31.79 10.37
CA GLY A 85 -11.47 32.52 9.91
C GLY A 85 -11.56 32.68 8.39
N ASN A 86 -12.66 33.31 7.95
CA ASN A 86 -13.05 33.36 6.53
C ASN A 86 -12.49 34.58 5.76
N GLY A 87 -11.52 35.30 6.31
CA GLY A 87 -10.95 36.52 5.70
C GLY A 87 -9.94 36.28 4.57
N HIS A 88 -9.77 35.05 4.13
CA HIS A 88 -8.77 34.63 3.15
C HIS A 88 -9.40 33.95 1.94
N ASP A 89 -8.74 34.02 0.78
CA ASP A 89 -9.07 33.22 -0.39
C ASP A 89 -8.50 31.80 -0.19
N TRP A 90 -9.28 30.95 0.50
CA TRP A 90 -8.87 29.60 0.83
C TRP A 90 -8.67 28.71 -0.38
N ASP A 91 -9.42 28.93 -1.46
CA ASP A 91 -9.30 28.14 -2.68
C ASP A 91 -7.96 28.43 -3.37
N ALA A 92 -7.54 29.71 -3.43
CA ALA A 92 -6.23 30.07 -3.95
C ALA A 92 -5.09 29.55 -3.06
N ILE A 93 -5.22 29.60 -1.73
CA ILE A 93 -4.22 29.10 -0.78
C ILE A 93 -4.05 27.58 -0.91
N GLU A 94 -5.14 26.83 -1.00
CA GLU A 94 -5.07 25.39 -1.18
C GLU A 94 -4.53 24.99 -2.55
N ALA A 95 -4.87 25.73 -3.61
CA ALA A 95 -4.32 25.53 -4.93
C ALA A 95 -2.80 25.76 -4.95
N GLU A 96 -2.31 26.82 -4.30
CA GLU A 96 -0.87 27.10 -4.13
C GLU A 96 -0.15 25.96 -3.40
N ARG A 97 -0.70 25.53 -2.25
CA ARG A 97 -0.15 24.41 -1.48
C ARG A 97 -0.11 23.12 -2.32
N ARG A 98 -1.22 22.81 -3.01
CA ARG A 98 -1.30 21.61 -3.84
C ARG A 98 -0.33 21.63 -5.01
N ALA A 99 -0.17 22.79 -5.65
CA ALA A 99 0.81 22.97 -6.73
C ALA A 99 2.25 22.73 -6.24
N LEU A 100 2.58 23.21 -5.02
CA LEU A 100 3.89 22.97 -4.40
C LEU A 100 4.09 21.47 -4.10
N GLU A 101 3.11 20.79 -3.51
CA GLU A 101 3.15 19.36 -3.22
C GLU A 101 3.38 18.54 -4.49
N ILE A 102 2.65 18.86 -5.57
CA ILE A 102 2.81 18.22 -6.87
C ILE A 102 4.23 18.46 -7.40
N ALA A 103 4.72 19.71 -7.40
CA ALA A 103 6.05 20.05 -7.89
C ALA A 103 7.16 19.30 -7.14
N MET A 104 7.07 19.24 -5.81
CA MET A 104 8.01 18.48 -4.98
C MET A 104 7.97 16.98 -5.29
N SER A 105 6.78 16.43 -5.54
CA SER A 105 6.60 15.01 -5.79
C SER A 105 7.05 14.57 -7.18
N GLN A 106 7.13 15.49 -8.16
CA GLN A 106 7.64 15.19 -9.50
C GLN A 106 9.11 14.75 -9.53
N THR A 107 9.86 14.99 -8.48
CA THR A 107 11.28 14.58 -8.38
C THR A 107 11.51 13.29 -7.58
N LEU A 108 10.46 12.75 -6.96
CA LEU A 108 10.58 11.55 -6.13
C LEU A 108 10.93 10.32 -6.98
N PRO A 109 11.98 9.57 -6.63
CA PRO A 109 12.23 8.26 -7.22
C PRO A 109 11.24 7.21 -6.69
N ALA A 110 11.21 6.05 -7.31
CA ALA A 110 10.66 4.87 -6.68
C ALA A 110 11.43 4.56 -5.39
N LEU A 111 10.71 4.15 -4.36
CA LEU A 111 11.33 3.74 -3.10
C LEU A 111 12.22 2.50 -3.28
N PRO A 112 13.27 2.34 -2.45
CA PRO A 112 14.13 1.16 -2.48
C PRO A 112 13.32 -0.14 -2.38
N GLY A 113 13.70 -1.14 -3.15
CA GLY A 113 13.02 -2.43 -3.17
C GLY A 113 11.84 -2.53 -4.16
N VAL A 114 11.24 -1.42 -4.60
CA VAL A 114 10.07 -1.45 -5.51
C VAL A 114 10.43 -2.12 -6.84
N ILE A 115 11.50 -1.68 -7.48
CA ILE A 115 11.92 -2.21 -8.78
C ILE A 115 12.25 -3.69 -8.66
N GLU A 116 13.01 -4.07 -7.63
CA GLU A 116 13.41 -5.44 -7.35
C GLU A 116 12.18 -6.35 -7.12
N ARG A 117 11.17 -5.87 -6.40
CA ARG A 117 9.95 -6.67 -6.18
C ARG A 117 9.11 -6.79 -7.44
N LEU A 118 9.07 -5.77 -8.28
CA LEU A 118 8.44 -5.85 -9.60
C LEU A 118 9.17 -6.86 -10.51
N ASP A 119 10.51 -6.88 -10.49
CA ASP A 119 11.32 -7.85 -11.25
C ASP A 119 11.11 -9.26 -10.73
N ASP A 120 11.05 -9.46 -9.42
CA ASP A 120 10.73 -10.75 -8.81
C ASP A 120 9.34 -11.23 -9.22
N ALA A 121 8.34 -10.36 -9.18
CA ALA A 121 6.97 -10.70 -9.60
C ALA A 121 6.93 -11.14 -11.07
N ALA A 122 7.62 -10.42 -11.96
CA ALA A 122 7.70 -10.77 -13.37
C ALA A 122 8.39 -12.13 -13.56
N ARG A 123 9.52 -12.37 -12.87
CA ARG A 123 10.25 -13.65 -12.92
C ARG A 123 9.43 -14.84 -12.44
N LEU A 124 8.56 -14.60 -11.46
CA LEU A 124 7.66 -15.61 -10.89
C LEU A 124 6.33 -15.75 -11.64
N GLY A 125 6.10 -14.91 -12.68
CA GLY A 125 4.85 -14.92 -13.45
C GLY A 125 3.62 -14.46 -12.65
N LEU A 126 3.81 -13.60 -11.64
CA LEU A 126 2.72 -13.08 -10.82
C LEU A 126 2.00 -11.93 -11.52
N GLY A 127 0.67 -11.86 -11.35
CA GLY A 127 -0.08 -10.65 -11.65
C GLY A 127 0.32 -9.52 -10.71
N VAL A 128 0.47 -8.29 -11.24
CA VAL A 128 0.85 -7.12 -10.44
C VAL A 128 -0.21 -6.05 -10.57
N GLY A 129 -0.68 -5.53 -9.44
CA GLY A 129 -1.66 -4.44 -9.37
C GLY A 129 -1.27 -3.32 -8.42
N VAL A 130 -1.94 -2.19 -8.57
CA VAL A 130 -1.95 -1.07 -7.61
C VAL A 130 -3.36 -0.88 -7.07
N ALA A 131 -3.49 -0.63 -5.77
CA ALA A 131 -4.72 -0.25 -5.08
C ALA A 131 -4.45 0.98 -4.21
N SER A 132 -4.85 2.18 -4.66
CA SER A 132 -4.53 3.46 -4.01
C SER A 132 -5.77 4.27 -3.68
N SER A 133 -5.76 4.92 -2.51
CA SER A 133 -6.75 5.93 -2.11
C SER A 133 -6.55 7.29 -2.83
N SER A 134 -5.50 7.44 -3.63
CA SER A 134 -5.26 8.62 -4.47
C SER A 134 -6.00 8.53 -5.81
N GLY A 135 -6.13 9.67 -6.52
CA GLY A 135 -6.78 9.72 -7.82
C GLY A 135 -5.93 9.14 -8.95
N ARG A 136 -6.59 8.72 -10.02
CA ARG A 136 -5.96 8.07 -11.18
C ARG A 136 -4.89 8.93 -11.85
N GLU A 137 -5.15 10.22 -12.02
CA GLU A 137 -4.18 11.14 -12.62
C GLU A 137 -2.86 11.18 -11.84
N TRP A 138 -2.93 11.17 -10.51
CA TRP A 138 -1.78 11.13 -9.62
C TRP A 138 -1.01 9.83 -9.77
N VAL A 139 -1.68 8.71 -9.58
CA VAL A 139 -1.06 7.37 -9.61
C VAL A 139 -0.47 7.07 -10.99
N ALA A 140 -1.27 7.16 -12.05
CA ALA A 140 -0.83 6.85 -13.41
C ALA A 140 0.23 7.84 -13.91
N GLY A 141 0.11 9.13 -13.55
CA GLY A 141 1.10 10.15 -13.89
C GLY A 141 2.49 9.84 -13.33
N HIS A 142 2.56 9.48 -12.04
CA HIS A 142 3.82 9.11 -11.40
C HIS A 142 4.38 7.76 -11.93
N LEU A 143 3.52 6.75 -12.13
CA LEU A 143 3.95 5.48 -12.72
C LEU A 143 4.53 5.69 -14.13
N THR A 144 3.89 6.55 -14.94
CA THR A 144 4.39 6.91 -16.29
C THR A 144 5.75 7.61 -16.19
N ARG A 145 5.89 8.61 -15.31
CA ARG A 145 7.13 9.35 -15.09
C ARG A 145 8.27 8.43 -14.65
N LEU A 146 7.98 7.42 -13.84
CA LEU A 146 8.95 6.44 -13.36
C LEU A 146 9.26 5.32 -14.38
N GLY A 147 8.51 5.26 -15.50
CA GLY A 147 8.62 4.17 -16.49
C GLY A 147 8.10 2.83 -15.97
N LEU A 148 7.15 2.88 -15.01
CA LEU A 148 6.61 1.69 -14.34
C LEU A 148 5.18 1.35 -14.75
N LEU A 149 4.48 2.21 -15.50
CA LEU A 149 3.06 2.04 -15.80
C LEU A 149 2.74 0.66 -16.37
N ASP A 150 3.52 0.20 -17.34
CA ASP A 150 3.31 -1.07 -18.04
C ASP A 150 3.66 -2.30 -17.20
N ARG A 151 4.19 -2.10 -15.98
CA ARG A 151 4.47 -3.20 -15.03
C ARG A 151 3.22 -3.65 -14.27
N PHE A 152 2.15 -2.86 -14.29
CA PHE A 152 0.93 -3.10 -13.55
C PHE A 152 -0.21 -3.49 -14.50
N ALA A 153 -0.74 -4.70 -14.31
CA ALA A 153 -1.88 -5.20 -15.08
C ALA A 153 -3.22 -4.65 -14.58
N ALA A 154 -3.28 -4.20 -13.33
CA ALA A 154 -4.42 -3.54 -12.73
C ALA A 154 -3.97 -2.27 -11.99
N ILE A 155 -4.67 -1.16 -12.21
CA ILE A 155 -4.44 0.10 -11.50
C ILE A 155 -5.80 0.59 -11.00
N VAL A 156 -6.08 0.34 -9.72
CA VAL A 156 -7.34 0.73 -9.07
C VAL A 156 -7.07 1.89 -8.13
N THR A 157 -7.84 2.95 -8.29
CA THR A 157 -7.69 4.22 -7.59
C THR A 157 -9.03 4.63 -6.96
N ARG A 158 -9.03 5.70 -6.16
CA ARG A 158 -10.29 6.21 -5.58
C ARG A 158 -11.34 6.54 -6.65
N ASP A 159 -10.92 6.86 -7.87
CA ASP A 159 -11.85 7.23 -8.94
C ASP A 159 -12.63 6.02 -9.50
N ASP A 160 -12.24 4.81 -9.09
CA ASP A 160 -12.83 3.54 -9.53
C ASP A 160 -13.76 2.92 -8.48
N VAL A 161 -13.82 3.46 -7.28
CA VAL A 161 -14.52 2.88 -6.12
C VAL A 161 -15.46 3.90 -5.47
N THR A 162 -16.37 3.39 -4.66
CA THR A 162 -17.27 4.24 -3.87
C THR A 162 -16.65 4.63 -2.54
N ARG A 163 -15.85 3.73 -1.95
CA ARG A 163 -15.18 3.92 -0.66
C ARG A 163 -13.72 3.55 -0.77
N THR A 164 -12.88 4.40 -0.16
CA THR A 164 -11.44 4.15 -0.09
C THR A 164 -11.08 3.34 1.15
N LYS A 165 -9.80 3.01 1.33
CA LYS A 165 -9.31 2.34 2.54
C LYS A 165 -9.77 3.10 3.80
N PRO A 166 -10.21 2.42 4.85
CA PRO A 166 -10.04 0.99 5.17
C PRO A 166 -11.09 0.05 4.57
N ASP A 167 -11.98 0.53 3.68
CA ASP A 167 -12.90 -0.35 2.96
C ASP A 167 -12.12 -1.26 1.99
N PRO A 168 -12.49 -2.55 1.86
CA PRO A 168 -11.79 -3.49 0.99
C PRO A 168 -11.99 -3.24 -0.51
N GLU A 169 -12.84 -2.30 -0.93
CA GLU A 169 -13.30 -2.16 -2.32
C GLU A 169 -12.14 -2.00 -3.31
N LEU A 170 -11.11 -1.20 -2.97
CA LEU A 170 -9.92 -1.01 -3.81
C LEU A 170 -9.19 -2.33 -4.09
N TYR A 171 -8.96 -3.14 -3.06
CA TYR A 171 -8.30 -4.43 -3.20
C TYR A 171 -9.16 -5.46 -3.89
N THR A 172 -10.45 -5.54 -3.52
CA THR A 172 -11.39 -6.47 -4.15
C THR A 172 -11.50 -6.21 -5.65
N ARG A 173 -11.52 -4.94 -6.05
CA ARG A 173 -11.55 -4.56 -7.46
C ARG A 173 -10.24 -4.90 -8.18
N ALA A 174 -9.09 -4.62 -7.56
CA ALA A 174 -7.78 -4.98 -8.12
C ALA A 174 -7.67 -6.50 -8.35
N LEU A 175 -8.14 -7.31 -7.41
CA LEU A 175 -8.19 -8.76 -7.53
C LEU A 175 -9.10 -9.21 -8.68
N ALA A 176 -10.27 -8.57 -8.83
CA ALA A 176 -11.19 -8.88 -9.93
C ALA A 176 -10.57 -8.57 -11.30
N GLU A 177 -9.87 -7.43 -11.44
CA GLU A 177 -9.16 -7.05 -12.68
C GLU A 177 -8.00 -8.01 -12.98
N LEU A 178 -7.30 -8.51 -11.95
CA LEU A 178 -6.24 -9.51 -12.10
C LEU A 178 -6.76 -10.93 -12.32
N GLY A 179 -8.05 -11.19 -12.06
CA GLY A 179 -8.64 -12.54 -12.15
C GLY A 179 -8.08 -13.51 -11.11
N VAL A 180 -7.72 -13.02 -9.91
CA VAL A 180 -7.07 -13.80 -8.85
C VAL A 180 -7.94 -13.81 -7.59
N ALA A 181 -8.11 -14.99 -6.98
CA ALA A 181 -8.81 -15.11 -5.71
C ALA A 181 -7.96 -14.54 -4.55
N PRO A 182 -8.60 -13.95 -3.51
CA PRO A 182 -7.90 -13.26 -2.43
C PRO A 182 -6.80 -14.08 -1.73
N GLU A 183 -7.06 -15.35 -1.48
CA GLU A 183 -6.15 -16.28 -0.82
C GLU A 183 -4.85 -16.54 -1.62
N HIS A 184 -4.88 -16.25 -2.93
CA HIS A 184 -3.72 -16.34 -3.83
C HIS A 184 -3.01 -15.00 -4.04
N ALA A 185 -3.38 -13.96 -3.31
CA ALA A 185 -2.81 -12.64 -3.48
C ALA A 185 -2.15 -12.13 -2.18
N VAL A 186 -1.16 -11.26 -2.37
CA VAL A 186 -0.47 -10.56 -1.29
C VAL A 186 -0.57 -9.06 -1.53
N ALA A 187 -1.04 -8.32 -0.53
CA ALA A 187 -0.94 -6.86 -0.50
C ALA A 187 0.39 -6.42 0.11
N ILE A 188 0.99 -5.35 -0.40
CA ILE A 188 2.10 -4.66 0.23
C ILE A 188 1.63 -3.27 0.59
N GLU A 189 1.76 -2.88 1.85
CA GLU A 189 1.14 -1.70 2.45
C GLU A 189 2.05 -0.97 3.43
N ASP A 190 1.91 0.35 3.50
CA ASP A 190 2.63 1.21 4.44
C ASP A 190 1.77 1.74 5.58
N SER A 191 0.44 1.68 5.44
CA SER A 191 -0.55 2.31 6.31
C SER A 191 -1.44 1.32 7.06
N LEU A 192 -1.97 1.74 8.23
CA LEU A 192 -2.92 0.92 8.99
C LEU A 192 -4.25 0.74 8.24
N HIS A 193 -4.76 1.80 7.59
CA HIS A 193 -5.98 1.72 6.81
C HIS A 193 -5.86 0.74 5.66
N GLY A 194 -4.71 0.71 5.01
CA GLY A 194 -4.45 -0.21 3.92
C GLY A 194 -4.31 -1.65 4.40
N VAL A 195 -3.62 -1.91 5.52
CA VAL A 195 -3.56 -3.25 6.11
C VAL A 195 -4.95 -3.75 6.44
N VAL A 196 -5.80 -2.92 7.09
CA VAL A 196 -7.20 -3.29 7.40
C VAL A 196 -7.99 -3.60 6.12
N ALA A 197 -7.86 -2.77 5.07
CA ALA A 197 -8.54 -2.98 3.81
C ALA A 197 -8.11 -4.28 3.11
N ALA A 198 -6.81 -4.57 3.06
CA ALA A 198 -6.26 -5.79 2.46
C ALA A 198 -6.74 -7.05 3.21
N LYS A 199 -6.72 -7.01 4.55
CA LYS A 199 -7.22 -8.11 5.39
C LYS A 199 -8.73 -8.30 5.23
N ALA A 200 -9.51 -7.23 5.15
CA ALA A 200 -10.94 -7.28 4.90
C ALA A 200 -11.28 -7.83 3.49
N ALA A 201 -10.40 -7.62 2.51
CA ALA A 201 -10.50 -8.23 1.18
C ALA A 201 -10.12 -9.72 1.16
N GLY A 202 -9.68 -10.31 2.28
CA GLY A 202 -9.28 -11.71 2.40
C GLY A 202 -7.84 -12.00 1.92
N MET A 203 -7.03 -10.97 1.71
CA MET A 203 -5.64 -11.11 1.25
C MET A 203 -4.68 -11.35 2.42
N ARG A 204 -3.52 -11.92 2.10
CA ARG A 204 -2.34 -11.77 2.95
C ARG A 204 -1.77 -10.36 2.77
N CYS A 205 -1.20 -9.81 3.85
CA CYS A 205 -0.67 -8.45 3.84
C CYS A 205 0.74 -8.40 4.43
N ILE A 206 1.66 -7.82 3.69
CA ILE A 206 3.00 -7.46 4.15
C ILE A 206 2.99 -5.96 4.45
N ALA A 207 3.23 -5.60 5.70
CA ALA A 207 3.36 -4.20 6.10
C ALA A 207 4.81 -3.73 5.99
N VAL A 208 5.00 -2.59 5.32
CA VAL A 208 6.24 -1.81 5.24
C VAL A 208 5.95 -0.44 5.86
N PRO A 209 6.03 -0.28 7.19
CA PRO A 209 5.50 0.89 7.87
C PRO A 209 6.04 2.21 7.33
N ASN A 210 5.13 3.14 7.04
CA ASN A 210 5.48 4.53 6.76
C ASN A 210 6.26 5.11 7.96
N PRO A 211 7.35 5.87 7.75
CA PRO A 211 8.11 6.46 8.85
C PRO A 211 7.29 7.28 9.84
N LEU A 212 6.19 7.91 9.39
CA LEU A 212 5.27 8.66 10.26
C LEU A 212 4.40 7.73 11.13
N LEU A 213 4.29 6.46 10.77
CA LEU A 213 3.53 5.42 11.47
C LEU A 213 4.42 4.32 12.05
N ALA A 214 5.75 4.53 12.15
CA ALA A 214 6.70 3.50 12.58
C ALA A 214 6.38 2.89 13.96
N HIS A 215 5.71 3.65 14.83
CA HIS A 215 5.31 3.23 16.18
C HIS A 215 3.88 2.66 16.26
N ALA A 216 3.17 2.61 15.14
CA ALA A 216 1.80 2.11 15.10
C ALA A 216 1.75 0.58 15.18
N ASP A 217 0.60 0.05 15.59
CA ASP A 217 0.39 -1.40 15.73
C ASP A 217 -0.01 -2.02 14.39
N TYR A 218 0.93 -2.74 13.79
CA TYR A 218 0.73 -3.52 12.55
C TYR A 218 0.47 -5.01 12.80
N SER A 219 0.04 -5.40 14.01
CA SER A 219 -0.17 -6.81 14.39
C SER A 219 -1.23 -7.53 13.54
N SER A 220 -2.10 -6.79 12.85
CA SER A 220 -3.08 -7.36 11.89
C SER A 220 -2.48 -7.75 10.53
N ALA A 221 -1.28 -7.28 10.19
CA ALA A 221 -0.55 -7.76 9.01
C ALA A 221 0.03 -9.15 9.25
N ASP A 222 0.15 -9.95 8.18
CA ASP A 222 0.74 -11.30 8.28
C ASP A 222 2.27 -11.24 8.45
N VAL A 223 2.89 -10.22 7.87
CA VAL A 223 4.34 -9.97 7.98
C VAL A 223 4.56 -8.46 8.09
N ARG A 224 5.50 -8.06 8.94
CA ARG A 224 6.04 -6.69 8.97
C ARG A 224 7.51 -6.73 8.58
N VAL A 225 7.91 -5.81 7.71
CA VAL A 225 9.31 -5.60 7.30
C VAL A 225 9.66 -4.12 7.46
N ASP A 226 10.93 -3.80 7.69
CA ASP A 226 11.35 -2.43 7.98
C ASP A 226 11.73 -1.64 6.70
N SER A 227 11.86 -2.31 5.57
CA SER A 227 12.04 -1.75 4.21
C SER A 227 12.12 -2.86 3.17
#